data_12bfcfec051f216e38aad95354d60037
#
_entry.id   12bfcfec051f216e38aad95354d60037
#
_cell.length_a   1.000
_cell.length_b   1.000
_cell.length_c   1.000
_cell.angle_alpha   90.00
_cell.angle_beta   90.00
_cell.angle_gamma   90.00
#
_symmetry.space_group_name_H-M   'P 1'
#
loop_
_entity.id
_entity.type
_entity.pdbx_description
1 polymer ?
#
loop_
_entity_poly.entity_id
_entity_poly.type
_entity_poly.pdbx_seq_one_letter_code
_entity_poly.pdbx_strand_id
1 'polypeptide(L)'
;MKTDADRLDEVMRRGRRIYRPAFTVYYMKQTPAPRPRIVAGQKVDKRAAARNKIRRRIRVILQKNLSANTGVIIIARKPILDLSFQQIKSELGSILNQIK
;
A
#
# COMPACT_ATOMS: atom_id res chain seq x y z
N MET A 1 -4.14 8.33 -23.57
CA MET A 1 -3.08 8.29 -22.54
C MET A 1 -3.68 7.82 -21.22
N LYS A 2 -3.05 6.86 -20.56
CA LYS A 2 -3.56 6.34 -19.28
C LYS A 2 -3.24 7.29 -18.14
N THR A 3 -4.25 7.54 -17.31
CA THR A 3 -4.07 8.31 -16.08
C THR A 3 -3.57 7.40 -14.96
N ASP A 4 -3.18 7.98 -13.82
CA ASP A 4 -2.83 7.20 -12.63
C ASP A 4 -4.01 6.34 -12.17
N ALA A 5 -5.24 6.89 -12.24
CA ALA A 5 -6.43 6.15 -11.88
C ALA A 5 -6.60 4.91 -12.75
N ASP A 6 -6.40 5.05 -14.07
CA ASP A 6 -6.50 3.93 -15.00
C ASP A 6 -5.46 2.85 -14.70
N ARG A 7 -4.23 3.27 -14.39
CA ARG A 7 -3.14 2.34 -14.08
C ARG A 7 -3.39 1.61 -12.77
N LEU A 8 -3.94 2.30 -11.77
CA LEU A 8 -4.27 1.68 -10.49
C LEU A 8 -5.46 0.73 -10.62
N ASP A 9 -6.44 1.06 -11.46
CA ASP A 9 -7.54 0.14 -11.75
C ASP A 9 -7.02 -1.16 -12.38
N GLU A 10 -6.00 -1.07 -13.22
CA GLU A 10 -5.36 -2.23 -13.81
C GLU A 10 -4.67 -3.08 -12.74
N VAL A 11 -3.97 -2.45 -11.79
CA VAL A 11 -3.34 -3.15 -10.66
C VAL A 11 -4.39 -3.94 -9.88
N MET A 12 -5.54 -3.35 -9.64
CA MET A 12 -6.63 -3.99 -8.90
C MET A 12 -7.20 -5.20 -9.63
N ARG A 13 -7.35 -5.09 -10.96
CA ARG A 13 -7.97 -6.15 -11.77
C ARG A 13 -6.99 -7.25 -12.18
N ARG A 14 -5.75 -6.89 -12.47
CA ARG A 14 -4.78 -7.80 -13.10
C ARG A 14 -3.52 -8.02 -12.29
N GLY A 15 -3.30 -7.24 -11.22
CA GLY A 15 -2.12 -7.36 -10.40
C GLY A 15 -2.16 -8.58 -9.50
N ARG A 16 -1.01 -8.88 -8.93
CA ARG A 16 -0.89 -9.92 -7.92
C ARG A 16 -1.27 -9.34 -6.56
N ARG A 17 -1.62 -10.21 -5.64
CA ARG A 17 -2.08 -9.83 -4.32
C ARG A 17 -1.30 -10.60 -3.24
N ILE A 18 -0.83 -9.86 -2.24
CA ILE A 18 -0.24 -10.45 -1.04
C ILE A 18 -1.13 -10.05 0.13
N TYR A 19 -1.69 -11.04 0.79
CA TYR A 19 -2.60 -10.85 1.91
C TYR A 19 -1.86 -10.96 3.24
N ARG A 20 -2.12 -9.98 4.13
CA ARG A 20 -1.64 -10.01 5.52
C ARG A 20 -2.79 -9.58 6.42
N PRO A 21 -2.80 -9.98 7.71
CA PRO A 21 -3.87 -9.55 8.61
C PRO A 21 -3.99 -8.04 8.74
N ALA A 22 -2.88 -7.32 8.72
CA ALA A 22 -2.87 -5.87 8.91
C ALA A 22 -3.10 -5.08 7.62
N PHE A 23 -2.83 -5.67 6.46
CA PHE A 23 -3.01 -5.00 5.18
C PHE A 23 -2.93 -5.99 4.02
N THR A 24 -3.47 -5.58 2.88
CA THR A 24 -3.34 -6.32 1.62
C THR A 24 -2.58 -5.45 0.62
N VAL A 25 -1.65 -6.04 -0.10
CA VAL A 25 -0.85 -5.35 -1.12
C VAL A 25 -1.23 -5.89 -2.49
N TYR A 26 -1.68 -5.01 -3.38
CA TYR A 26 -1.87 -5.32 -4.80
C TYR A 26 -0.72 -4.69 -5.56
N TYR A 27 -0.12 -5.42 -6.49
CA TYR A 27 1.02 -4.90 -7.24
C TYR A 27 1.13 -5.49 -8.63
N MET A 28 1.71 -4.72 -9.55
CA MET A 28 2.13 -5.22 -10.85
C MET A 28 3.18 -4.27 -11.43
N LYS A 29 3.98 -4.80 -12.35
CA LYS A 29 4.95 -3.94 -13.05
C LYS A 29 4.21 -3.03 -14.02
N GLN A 30 4.55 -1.76 -13.97
CA GLN A 30 4.01 -0.73 -14.87
C GLN A 30 5.07 0.31 -15.16
N THR A 31 5.17 0.72 -16.41
CA THR A 31 6.13 1.74 -16.83
C THR A 31 5.40 2.80 -17.66
N PRO A 32 5.30 4.03 -17.18
CA PRO A 32 5.65 4.48 -15.84
C PRO A 32 4.67 3.99 -14.78
N ALA A 33 5.15 3.84 -13.56
CA ALA A 33 4.29 3.44 -12.46
C ALA A 33 3.48 4.64 -11.95
N PRO A 34 2.20 4.43 -11.59
CA PRO A 34 1.40 5.49 -10.96
C PRO A 34 1.85 5.73 -9.52
N ARG A 35 1.39 6.82 -8.94
CA ARG A 35 1.57 7.03 -7.51
C ARG A 35 0.86 5.91 -6.74
N PRO A 36 1.49 5.36 -5.69
CA PRO A 36 0.83 4.34 -4.88
C PRO A 36 -0.48 4.84 -4.28
N ARG A 37 -1.48 3.97 -4.26
CA ARG A 37 -2.73 4.26 -3.57
C ARG A 37 -2.72 3.57 -2.22
N ILE A 38 -3.01 4.33 -1.17
CA ILE A 38 -3.06 3.82 0.19
C ILE A 38 -4.47 4.06 0.71
N VAL A 39 -5.15 2.97 1.07
CA VAL A 39 -6.53 3.02 1.53
C VAL A 39 -6.59 2.69 3.02
N ALA A 40 -7.12 3.61 3.81
CA ALA A 40 -7.41 3.38 5.23
C ALA A 40 -8.80 3.94 5.48
N GLY A 41 -9.79 3.06 5.44
CA GLY A 41 -11.20 3.44 5.56
C GLY A 41 -11.69 3.52 6.99
N GLN A 42 -12.98 3.85 7.14
CA GLN A 42 -13.61 3.98 8.45
C GLN A 42 -13.62 2.68 9.24
N LYS A 43 -13.59 1.53 8.56
CA LYS A 43 -13.50 0.22 9.23
C LYS A 43 -12.18 0.04 9.96
N VAL A 44 -11.13 0.75 9.56
CA VAL A 44 -9.84 0.71 10.26
C VAL A 44 -9.93 1.55 11.54
N ASP A 45 -10.39 2.79 11.40
CA ASP A 45 -10.58 3.70 12.53
C ASP A 45 -11.58 4.78 12.11
N LYS A 46 -12.51 5.11 12.99
CA LYS A 46 -13.50 6.16 12.71
C LYS A 46 -12.88 7.54 12.69
N ARG A 47 -11.78 7.73 13.40
CA ARG A 47 -11.13 9.04 13.49
C ARG A 47 -10.31 9.32 12.24
N ALA A 48 -10.61 10.44 11.59
CA ALA A 48 -9.90 10.85 10.38
C ALA A 48 -8.39 11.04 10.64
N ALA A 49 -8.04 11.61 11.79
CA ALA A 49 -6.64 11.82 12.15
C ALA A 49 -5.86 10.52 12.24
N ALA A 50 -6.47 9.47 12.81
CA ALA A 50 -5.84 8.16 12.91
C ALA A 50 -5.63 7.54 11.53
N ARG A 51 -6.63 7.62 10.64
CA ARG A 51 -6.50 7.13 9.26
C ARG A 51 -5.41 7.86 8.50
N ASN A 52 -5.33 9.17 8.64
CA ASN A 52 -4.30 9.99 8.00
C ASN A 52 -2.90 9.61 8.48
N LYS A 53 -2.76 9.33 9.77
CA LYS A 53 -1.49 8.90 10.34
C LYS A 53 -1.03 7.57 9.76
N ILE A 54 -1.96 6.62 9.61
CA ILE A 54 -1.65 5.32 9.01
C ILE A 54 -1.19 5.51 7.56
N ARG A 55 -1.93 6.28 6.77
CA ARG A 55 -1.57 6.54 5.37
C ARG A 55 -0.19 7.18 5.25
N ARG A 56 0.10 8.15 6.11
CA ARG A 56 1.40 8.84 6.10
C ARG A 56 2.54 7.89 6.42
N ARG A 57 2.38 7.03 7.41
CA ARG A 57 3.39 6.04 7.81
C ARG A 57 3.68 5.07 6.67
N ILE A 58 2.63 4.56 6.03
CA ILE A 58 2.78 3.64 4.89
C ILE A 58 3.47 4.35 3.74
N ARG A 59 3.12 5.60 3.47
CA ARG A 59 3.73 6.38 2.39
C ARG A 59 5.24 6.53 2.58
N VAL A 60 5.68 6.80 3.79
CA VAL A 60 7.11 6.92 4.09
C VAL A 60 7.84 5.61 3.79
N ILE A 61 7.25 4.48 4.16
CA ILE A 61 7.84 3.17 3.88
C ILE A 61 7.93 2.93 2.37
N LEU A 62 6.88 3.25 1.63
CA LEU A 62 6.85 3.08 0.17
C LEU A 62 7.90 3.94 -0.52
N GLN A 63 8.07 5.19 -0.09
CA GLN A 63 9.04 6.09 -0.69
C GLN A 63 10.47 5.54 -0.62
N LYS A 64 10.78 4.81 0.44
CA LYS A 64 12.13 4.29 0.64
C LYS A 64 12.37 2.93 0.00
N ASN A 65 11.31 2.14 -0.21
CA ASN A 65 11.46 0.73 -0.55
C ASN A 65 10.79 0.31 -1.85
N LEU A 66 9.94 1.16 -2.42
CA LEU A 66 9.19 0.79 -3.62
C LEU A 66 10.04 0.96 -4.88
N SER A 67 10.01 -0.06 -5.74
CA SER A 67 10.66 0.01 -7.05
C SER A 67 9.95 1.01 -7.96
N ALA A 68 10.71 1.73 -8.77
CA ALA A 68 10.20 2.79 -9.65
C ALA A 68 9.18 2.30 -10.68
N ASN A 69 9.24 1.03 -11.05
CA ASN A 69 8.39 0.47 -12.12
C ASN A 69 7.34 -0.49 -11.57
N THR A 70 6.85 -0.23 -10.36
CA THR A 70 5.85 -1.08 -9.71
C THR A 70 4.65 -0.25 -9.27
N GLY A 71 3.49 -0.56 -9.83
CA GLY A 71 2.22 -0.01 -9.37
C GLY A 71 1.77 -0.76 -8.13
N VAL A 72 1.35 -0.04 -7.09
CA VAL A 72 1.01 -0.63 -5.79
C VAL A 72 -0.25 0.00 -5.22
N ILE A 73 -1.12 -0.85 -4.69
CA ILE A 73 -2.27 -0.42 -3.88
C ILE A 73 -2.16 -1.14 -2.55
N ILE A 74 -2.20 -0.39 -1.45
CA ILE A 74 -2.17 -0.95 -0.11
C ILE A 74 -3.50 -0.64 0.57
N ILE A 75 -4.17 -1.70 1.02
CA ILE A 75 -5.43 -1.57 1.75
C ILE A 75 -5.17 -1.95 3.20
N ALA A 76 -5.21 -0.96 4.08
CA ALA A 76 -5.03 -1.18 5.51
C ALA A 76 -6.26 -1.83 6.11
N ARG A 77 -6.04 -2.69 7.11
CA ARG A 77 -7.10 -3.37 7.84
C ARG A 77 -6.99 -3.04 9.32
N LYS A 78 -8.08 -3.24 10.05
CA LYS A 78 -8.16 -2.86 11.48
C LYS A 78 -6.99 -3.36 12.33
N PRO A 79 -6.48 -4.60 12.17
CA PRO A 79 -5.35 -5.06 12.97
C PRO A 79 -4.08 -4.23 12.86
N ILE A 80 -3.98 -3.35 11.85
CA ILE A 80 -2.82 -2.46 11.73
C ILE A 80 -2.71 -1.51 12.92
N LEU A 81 -3.82 -1.25 13.60
CA LEU A 81 -3.83 -0.38 14.78
C LEU A 81 -3.03 -0.97 15.94
N ASP A 82 -2.87 -2.29 15.96
CA ASP A 82 -2.15 -3.00 17.02
C ASP A 82 -0.65 -3.07 16.74
N LEU A 83 -0.21 -2.60 15.58
CA LEU A 83 1.19 -2.65 15.18
C LEU A 83 1.88 -1.32 15.42
N SER A 84 3.12 -1.39 15.91
CA SER A 84 3.99 -0.22 15.96
C SER A 84 4.43 0.15 14.55
N PHE A 85 4.95 1.37 14.39
CA PHE A 85 5.52 1.79 13.11
C PHE A 85 6.64 0.83 12.66
N GLN A 86 7.47 0.38 13.59
CA GLN A 86 8.55 -0.55 13.27
C GLN A 86 8.04 -1.89 12.77
N GLN A 87 6.94 -2.39 13.34
CA GLN A 87 6.33 -3.64 12.90
C GLN A 87 5.74 -3.49 11.50
N ILE A 88 5.05 -2.39 11.23
CA ILE A 88 4.50 -2.10 9.89
C ILE A 88 5.65 -2.00 8.89
N LYS A 89 6.70 -1.28 9.23
CA LYS A 89 7.88 -1.10 8.39
C LYS A 89 8.54 -2.43 8.05
N SER A 90 8.68 -3.30 9.04
CA SER A 90 9.29 -4.62 8.86
C SER A 90 8.46 -5.49 7.93
N GLU A 91 7.16 -5.61 8.17
CA GLU A 91 6.28 -6.45 7.35
C GLU A 91 6.17 -5.92 5.93
N LEU A 92 5.88 -4.63 5.77
CA LEU A 92 5.70 -4.04 4.45
C LEU A 92 7.02 -4.00 3.69
N GLY A 93 8.12 -3.67 4.36
CA GLY A 93 9.44 -3.67 3.74
C GLY A 93 9.84 -5.03 3.20
N SER A 94 9.52 -6.09 3.97
CA SER A 94 9.77 -7.47 3.53
C SER A 94 9.01 -7.79 2.25
N ILE A 95 7.73 -7.40 2.19
CA ILE A 95 6.91 -7.63 0.99
C ILE A 95 7.48 -6.86 -0.20
N LEU A 96 7.83 -5.61 -0.01
CA LEU A 96 8.37 -4.78 -1.09
C LEU A 96 9.69 -5.34 -1.62
N ASN A 97 10.49 -5.95 -0.76
CA ASN A 97 11.71 -6.64 -1.17
C ASN A 97 11.40 -7.86 -2.05
N GLN A 98 10.36 -8.61 -1.73
CA GLN A 98 9.97 -9.79 -2.49
C GLN A 98 9.49 -9.47 -3.90
N ILE A 99 8.87 -8.31 -4.09
CA ILE A 99 8.23 -7.94 -5.37
C ILE A 99 9.12 -7.10 -6.29
N LYS A 100 10.34 -6.86 -5.91
CA LYS A 100 11.30 -6.13 -6.76
C LYS A 100 11.60 -6.85 -8.07
#